data_705b3bca5e271a3b5f9d79ced614af99
#
_entry.id   705b3bca5e271a3b5f9d79ced614af99
#
_cell.length_a   1.000
_cell.length_b   1.000
_cell.length_c   1.000
_cell.angle_alpha   90.00
_cell.angle_beta   90.00
_cell.angle_gamma   90.00
#
_symmetry.space_group_name_H-M   'P 1'
#
loop_
_entity.id
_entity.type
_entity.pdbx_description
1 polymer ?
#
loop_
_entity_poly.entity_id
_entity_poly.type
_entity_poly.pdbx_seq_one_letter_code
_entity_poly.pdbx_strand_id
1 'polypeptide(L)'
;QVANSVYEIPEYLCYSSTDLVNWKSEGTVMTMDTVDWAKDDVSAWASQVMKYNDKYYLYYCSWDKSGKQSIGVAVADSPTGTFVDIGEPLVRGSVTKPQLSTFNDIDPTAWVETDENGEEHRYLAWGNGMFFMCELNEDMISVKDMNGDGEITSGTSFDDADIMYQKGGIENYTEAPWLYRRSDEQGNYYGDYYLFYAYGWRECMAYATAP
;
A
#
# COMPACT_ATOMS: atom_id res chain seq x y z
N GLN A 1 16.28 24.54 3.34
CA GLN A 1 14.99 25.19 3.03
C GLN A 1 14.69 24.91 1.57
N VAL A 2 13.85 23.92 1.30
CA VAL A 2 13.36 23.65 -0.07
C VAL A 2 12.39 24.78 -0.41
N ALA A 3 12.74 25.60 -1.39
CA ALA A 3 12.03 26.82 -1.72
C ALA A 3 10.73 26.60 -2.52
N ASN A 4 10.38 25.35 -2.81
CA ASN A 4 9.15 24.98 -3.49
C ASN A 4 8.46 23.91 -2.67
N SER A 5 7.17 24.09 -2.41
CA SER A 5 6.28 23.17 -1.68
C SER A 5 5.98 21.90 -2.48
N VAL A 6 7.00 21.22 -2.97
CA VAL A 6 6.86 19.93 -3.67
C VAL A 6 7.46 18.88 -2.76
N TYR A 7 6.67 17.87 -2.42
CA TYR A 7 7.17 16.66 -1.77
C TYR A 7 8.09 15.94 -2.76
N GLU A 8 9.35 15.76 -2.38
CA GLU A 8 10.33 15.02 -3.18
C GLU A 8 10.93 13.92 -2.32
N ILE A 9 10.57 12.67 -2.62
CA ILE A 9 11.18 11.47 -2.05
C ILE A 9 11.89 10.73 -3.19
N PRO A 10 13.18 11.05 -3.47
CA PRO A 10 13.90 10.42 -4.57
C PRO A 10 14.39 9.02 -4.23
N GLU A 11 14.46 8.69 -2.94
CA GLU A 11 14.99 7.42 -2.45
C GLU A 11 14.36 7.02 -1.11
N TYR A 12 14.39 5.75 -0.80
CA TYR A 12 14.01 5.17 0.49
C TYR A 12 15.27 4.77 1.26
N LEU A 13 15.37 5.23 2.51
CA LEU A 13 16.47 4.95 3.42
C LEU A 13 16.03 3.93 4.47
N CYS A 14 16.95 3.04 4.85
CA CYS A 14 16.72 2.09 5.92
C CYS A 14 17.55 2.44 7.16
N TYR A 15 16.95 2.30 8.32
CA TYR A 15 17.59 2.40 9.62
C TYR A 15 17.27 1.19 10.46
N SER A 16 18.23 0.66 11.19
CA SER A 16 18.05 -0.46 12.11
C SER A 16 18.37 -0.04 13.55
N SER A 17 17.74 -0.75 14.51
CA SER A 17 18.00 -0.57 15.93
C SER A 17 17.75 -1.90 16.67
N THR A 18 18.47 -2.12 17.77
CA THR A 18 18.23 -3.24 18.70
C THR A 18 17.53 -2.81 19.98
N ASP A 19 17.36 -1.51 20.20
CA ASP A 19 16.81 -0.95 21.44
C ASP A 19 15.74 0.15 21.21
N LEU A 20 15.43 0.47 19.94
CA LEU A 20 14.50 1.51 19.48
C LEU A 20 14.91 2.95 19.90
N VAL A 21 16.12 3.11 20.42
CA VAL A 21 16.68 4.41 20.87
C VAL A 21 17.88 4.81 20.02
N ASN A 22 18.79 3.87 19.81
CA ASN A 22 20.00 4.08 19.03
C ASN A 22 19.81 3.49 17.63
N TRP A 23 19.80 4.35 16.61
CA TRP A 23 19.55 3.97 15.23
C TRP A 23 20.81 4.05 14.39
N LYS A 24 21.06 2.99 13.61
CA LYS A 24 22.11 2.88 12.63
C LYS A 24 21.52 3.08 11.24
N SER A 25 22.12 3.96 10.44
CA SER A 25 21.78 4.03 9.01
C SER A 25 22.33 2.82 8.28
N GLU A 26 21.46 2.13 7.55
CA GLU A 26 21.82 1.04 6.64
C GLU A 26 21.98 1.54 5.19
N GLY A 27 21.67 2.82 4.95
CA GLY A 27 21.78 3.46 3.64
C GLY A 27 20.50 3.42 2.81
N THR A 28 20.66 3.71 1.53
CA THR A 28 19.59 3.69 0.54
C THR A 28 19.25 2.26 0.16
N VAL A 29 17.97 1.92 0.26
CA VAL A 29 17.45 0.58 -0.11
C VAL A 29 16.73 0.57 -1.46
N MET A 30 16.28 1.75 -1.95
CA MET A 30 15.66 1.90 -3.26
C MET A 30 15.80 3.37 -3.72
N THR A 31 16.03 3.58 -5.02
CA THR A 31 15.98 4.90 -5.66
C THR A 31 14.90 4.93 -6.73
N MET A 32 14.25 6.07 -6.91
CA MET A 32 13.21 6.25 -7.93
C MET A 32 13.77 6.24 -9.35
N ASP A 33 15.06 6.50 -9.54
CA ASP A 33 15.74 6.41 -10.84
C ASP A 33 15.72 4.99 -11.45
N THR A 34 15.42 3.97 -10.63
CA THR A 34 15.34 2.57 -11.07
C THR A 34 13.91 2.12 -11.41
N VAL A 35 12.93 3.03 -11.34
CA VAL A 35 11.51 2.74 -11.57
C VAL A 35 11.09 3.17 -12.97
N ASP A 36 11.18 2.26 -13.92
CA ASP A 36 10.95 2.54 -15.35
C ASP A 36 9.55 3.06 -15.70
N TRP A 37 8.53 2.70 -14.94
CA TRP A 37 7.16 3.13 -15.17
C TRP A 37 6.84 4.53 -14.59
N ALA A 38 7.62 4.98 -13.61
CA ALA A 38 7.45 6.30 -13.03
C ALA A 38 7.76 7.39 -14.05
N LYS A 39 7.11 8.52 -13.89
CA LYS A 39 7.38 9.73 -14.66
C LYS A 39 8.75 10.28 -14.23
N ASP A 40 9.50 10.82 -15.20
CA ASP A 40 10.76 11.51 -14.92
C ASP A 40 10.55 12.71 -13.99
N ASP A 41 11.54 13.01 -13.17
CA ASP A 41 11.57 14.15 -12.23
C ASP A 41 10.40 14.18 -11.21
N VAL A 42 9.85 13.01 -10.86
CA VAL A 42 8.85 12.90 -9.80
C VAL A 42 9.38 12.09 -8.63
N SER A 43 8.73 12.27 -7.48
CA SER A 43 9.04 11.55 -6.26
C SER A 43 8.01 10.47 -5.95
N ALA A 44 8.45 9.47 -5.21
CA ALA A 44 7.55 8.60 -4.46
C ALA A 44 6.93 9.36 -3.28
N TRP A 45 5.90 8.75 -2.68
CA TRP A 45 5.28 9.24 -1.46
C TRP A 45 5.27 8.14 -0.40
N ALA A 46 4.24 8.05 0.42
CA ALA A 46 4.19 7.10 1.52
C ALA A 46 4.34 5.64 1.08
N SER A 47 4.91 4.84 1.95
CA SER A 47 5.21 3.43 1.68
C SER A 47 5.09 2.56 2.93
N GLN A 48 4.94 1.26 2.72
CA GLN A 48 5.01 0.25 3.77
C GLN A 48 5.91 -0.90 3.32
N VAL A 49 6.70 -1.44 4.24
CA VAL A 49 7.43 -2.70 4.01
C VAL A 49 6.72 -3.83 4.76
N MET A 50 6.44 -4.92 4.05
CA MET A 50 5.93 -6.16 4.63
C MET A 50 6.90 -7.31 4.38
N LYS A 51 7.14 -8.13 5.41
CA LYS A 51 7.79 -9.43 5.26
C LYS A 51 6.74 -10.48 4.98
N TYR A 52 6.92 -11.24 3.91
CA TYR A 52 6.10 -12.41 3.60
C TYR A 52 7.01 -13.53 3.09
N ASN A 53 6.88 -14.72 3.68
CA ASN A 53 7.81 -15.81 3.49
C ASN A 53 9.28 -15.35 3.73
N ASP A 54 10.17 -15.58 2.80
CA ASP A 54 11.59 -15.20 2.90
C ASP A 54 11.93 -13.92 2.14
N LYS A 55 10.93 -13.10 1.79
CA LYS A 55 11.07 -11.86 1.02
C LYS A 55 10.53 -10.66 1.79
N TYR A 56 10.95 -9.48 1.36
CA TYR A 56 10.47 -8.20 1.83
C TYR A 56 9.89 -7.42 0.65
N TYR A 57 8.69 -6.90 0.82
CA TYR A 57 7.91 -6.21 -0.20
C TYR A 57 7.73 -4.76 0.25
N LEU A 58 8.27 -3.82 -0.51
CA LEU A 58 8.09 -2.39 -0.31
C LEU A 58 6.97 -1.93 -1.25
N TYR A 59 5.79 -1.71 -0.69
CA TYR A 59 4.68 -1.07 -1.41
C TYR A 59 4.85 0.44 -1.30
N TYR A 60 4.73 1.13 -2.41
CA TYR A 60 4.92 2.58 -2.48
C TYR A 60 3.99 3.17 -3.54
N CYS A 61 3.91 4.49 -3.65
CA CYS A 61 3.18 5.15 -4.72
C CYS A 61 4.04 6.21 -5.40
N SER A 62 3.82 6.39 -6.69
CA SER A 62 4.48 7.41 -7.50
C SER A 62 3.64 7.76 -8.72
N TRP A 63 3.93 8.91 -9.32
CA TRP A 63 3.32 9.33 -10.57
C TRP A 63 3.78 8.45 -11.73
N ASP A 64 2.85 7.82 -12.40
CA ASP A 64 3.12 7.08 -13.64
C ASP A 64 3.27 8.03 -14.84
N LYS A 65 3.71 7.50 -15.97
CA LYS A 65 3.87 8.26 -17.22
C LYS A 65 2.57 8.83 -17.80
N SER A 66 1.40 8.37 -17.34
CA SER A 66 0.10 8.95 -17.69
C SER A 66 -0.27 10.19 -16.85
N GLY A 67 0.52 10.49 -15.81
CA GLY A 67 0.29 11.62 -14.92
C GLY A 67 -0.73 11.33 -13.81
N LYS A 68 -0.84 10.06 -13.40
CA LYS A 68 -1.63 9.62 -12.24
C LYS A 68 -0.73 8.95 -11.22
N GLN A 69 -1.11 9.06 -9.95
CA GLN A 69 -0.52 8.20 -8.92
C GLN A 69 -0.93 6.75 -9.17
N SER A 70 0.01 5.86 -8.97
CA SER A 70 -0.12 4.42 -9.13
C SER A 70 0.63 3.74 -8.00
N ILE A 71 0.20 2.55 -7.59
CA ILE A 71 0.86 1.79 -6.54
C ILE A 71 1.93 0.90 -7.19
N GLY A 72 3.16 1.00 -6.71
CA GLY A 72 4.27 0.13 -7.07
C GLY A 72 4.59 -0.87 -5.96
N VAL A 73 5.35 -1.89 -6.32
CA VAL A 73 5.96 -2.82 -5.37
C VAL A 73 7.38 -3.15 -5.79
N ALA A 74 8.28 -3.14 -4.81
CA ALA A 74 9.66 -3.57 -5.00
C ALA A 74 10.02 -4.68 -4.00
N VAL A 75 10.89 -5.61 -4.38
CA VAL A 75 11.17 -6.84 -3.63
C VAL A 75 12.65 -6.91 -3.27
N ALA A 76 12.93 -7.36 -2.03
CA ALA A 76 14.27 -7.62 -1.54
C ALA A 76 14.36 -8.94 -0.75
N ASP A 77 15.57 -9.50 -0.64
CA ASP A 77 15.86 -10.70 0.16
C ASP A 77 16.12 -10.38 1.65
N SER A 78 16.30 -9.10 1.98
CA SER A 78 16.51 -8.66 3.37
C SER A 78 15.96 -7.25 3.57
N PRO A 79 15.63 -6.84 4.81
CA PRO A 79 15.06 -5.51 5.08
C PRO A 79 16.06 -4.37 4.82
N THR A 80 17.36 -4.69 4.75
CA THR A 80 18.45 -3.74 4.47
C THR A 80 19.06 -3.95 3.08
N GLY A 81 18.50 -4.87 2.29
CA GLY A 81 18.92 -5.15 0.91
C GLY A 81 18.38 -4.11 -0.07
N THR A 82 18.86 -4.20 -1.30
CA THR A 82 18.30 -3.39 -2.38
C THR A 82 16.93 -3.94 -2.78
N PHE A 83 15.91 -3.08 -2.71
CA PHE A 83 14.59 -3.38 -3.25
C PHE A 83 14.57 -3.12 -4.75
N VAL A 84 14.16 -4.13 -5.51
CA VAL A 84 14.08 -4.09 -6.97
C VAL A 84 12.61 -3.98 -7.37
N ASP A 85 12.24 -2.92 -8.07
CA ASP A 85 10.89 -2.72 -8.61
C ASP A 85 10.53 -3.80 -9.63
N ILE A 86 9.26 -4.20 -9.70
CA ILE A 86 8.78 -5.25 -10.61
C ILE A 86 8.71 -4.81 -12.08
N GLY A 87 9.00 -3.53 -12.38
CA GLY A 87 9.05 -2.96 -13.74
C GLY A 87 7.73 -2.40 -14.25
N GLU A 88 6.63 -2.54 -13.49
CA GLU A 88 5.34 -1.96 -13.79
C GLU A 88 4.55 -1.66 -12.51
N PRO A 89 3.54 -0.77 -12.53
CA PRO A 89 2.68 -0.56 -11.38
C PRO A 89 1.92 -1.84 -11.01
N LEU A 90 1.89 -2.18 -9.73
CA LEU A 90 1.01 -3.21 -9.17
C LEU A 90 -0.46 -2.83 -9.36
N VAL A 91 -0.79 -1.56 -9.07
CA VAL A 91 -2.10 -0.97 -9.36
C VAL A 91 -1.92 0.29 -10.19
N ARG A 92 -2.49 0.29 -11.39
CA ARG A 92 -2.43 1.44 -12.28
C ARG A 92 -3.54 2.43 -11.94
N GLY A 93 -3.21 3.70 -11.77
CA GLY A 93 -4.19 4.76 -11.52
C GLY A 93 -5.22 4.96 -12.64
N SER A 94 -5.03 4.32 -13.80
CA SER A 94 -6.01 4.29 -14.88
C SER A 94 -7.09 3.22 -14.71
N VAL A 95 -6.83 2.16 -13.91
CA VAL A 95 -7.75 1.04 -13.65
C VAL A 95 -8.72 1.39 -12.52
N THR A 96 -8.21 1.98 -11.45
CA THR A 96 -8.98 2.33 -10.25
C THR A 96 -10.15 3.26 -10.58
N LYS A 97 -11.35 2.90 -10.18
CA LYS A 97 -12.61 3.65 -10.39
C LYS A 97 -13.42 3.71 -9.08
N PRO A 98 -14.19 4.78 -8.86
CA PRO A 98 -14.20 6.03 -9.62
C PRO A 98 -12.92 6.84 -9.36
N GLN A 99 -12.45 7.58 -10.36
CA GLN A 99 -11.32 8.49 -10.21
C GLN A 99 -11.81 9.87 -9.76
N LEU A 100 -11.54 10.21 -8.51
CA LEU A 100 -11.89 11.51 -7.93
C LEU A 100 -10.79 12.56 -8.19
N SER A 101 -9.53 12.11 -8.29
CA SER A 101 -8.38 12.95 -8.56
C SER A 101 -7.30 12.17 -9.31
N THR A 102 -6.19 12.81 -9.65
CA THR A 102 -5.02 12.15 -10.23
C THR A 102 -4.13 11.47 -9.20
N PHE A 103 -4.43 11.62 -7.91
CA PHE A 103 -3.68 11.09 -6.77
C PHE A 103 -4.56 10.25 -5.83
N ASN A 104 -5.57 9.54 -6.35
CA ASN A 104 -6.36 8.62 -5.54
C ASN A 104 -5.54 7.42 -5.04
N ASP A 105 -4.60 6.94 -5.85
CA ASP A 105 -3.84 5.72 -5.55
C ASP A 105 -2.55 6.07 -4.83
N ILE A 106 -2.67 6.34 -3.51
CA ILE A 106 -1.56 6.65 -2.61
C ILE A 106 -1.69 5.89 -1.28
N ASP A 107 -0.64 5.90 -0.48
CA ASP A 107 -0.57 5.38 0.88
C ASP A 107 -0.91 3.88 0.99
N PRO A 108 -0.20 2.99 0.26
CA PRO A 108 -0.49 1.56 0.30
C PRO A 108 -0.14 0.95 1.67
N THR A 109 -1.01 0.06 2.15
CA THR A 109 -0.78 -0.81 3.30
C THR A 109 -1.17 -2.25 2.96
N ALA A 110 -0.27 -3.19 3.21
CA ALA A 110 -0.51 -4.60 3.00
C ALA A 110 -0.85 -5.31 4.32
N TRP A 111 -1.68 -6.35 4.23
CA TRP A 111 -2.10 -7.18 5.35
C TRP A 111 -2.20 -8.63 4.92
N VAL A 112 -1.64 -9.53 5.72
CA VAL A 112 -1.73 -10.98 5.49
C VAL A 112 -2.33 -11.62 6.72
N GLU A 113 -3.30 -12.48 6.53
CA GLU A 113 -3.91 -13.26 7.60
C GLU A 113 -4.37 -14.63 7.11
N THR A 114 -4.55 -15.54 8.06
CA THR A 114 -5.19 -16.84 7.82
C THR A 114 -6.58 -16.81 8.46
N ASP A 115 -7.60 -17.17 7.70
CA ASP A 115 -8.98 -17.22 8.16
C ASP A 115 -9.24 -18.43 9.08
N GLU A 116 -10.47 -18.57 9.58
CA GLU A 116 -10.90 -19.67 10.45
C GLU A 116 -10.89 -21.04 9.77
N ASN A 117 -10.88 -21.08 8.44
CA ASN A 117 -10.80 -22.31 7.64
C ASN A 117 -9.35 -22.71 7.33
N GLY A 118 -8.37 -21.87 7.70
CA GLY A 118 -6.97 -22.07 7.39
C GLY A 118 -6.58 -21.57 5.99
N GLU A 119 -7.43 -20.78 5.32
CA GLU A 119 -7.11 -20.13 4.06
C GLU A 119 -6.37 -18.82 4.31
N GLU A 120 -5.27 -18.61 3.59
CA GLU A 120 -4.46 -17.41 3.70
C GLU A 120 -4.92 -16.35 2.70
N HIS A 121 -5.20 -15.16 3.20
CA HIS A 121 -5.58 -13.98 2.46
C HIS A 121 -4.49 -12.91 2.53
N ARG A 122 -4.25 -12.24 1.43
CA ARG A 122 -3.25 -11.20 1.26
C ARG A 122 -3.94 -9.96 0.70
N TYR A 123 -4.07 -8.94 1.50
CA TYR A 123 -4.78 -7.71 1.13
C TYR A 123 -3.80 -6.57 0.91
N LEU A 124 -4.14 -5.69 -0.02
CA LEU A 124 -3.55 -4.38 -0.18
C LEU A 124 -4.66 -3.35 -0.09
N ALA A 125 -4.51 -2.37 0.82
CA ALA A 125 -5.43 -1.26 0.96
C ALA A 125 -4.70 0.06 0.71
N TRP A 126 -5.40 1.06 0.17
CA TRP A 126 -4.82 2.37 -0.16
C TRP A 126 -5.92 3.41 -0.36
N GLY A 127 -5.54 4.66 -0.62
CA GLY A 127 -6.41 5.65 -1.23
C GLY A 127 -6.43 7.02 -0.59
N ASN A 128 -6.77 8.01 -1.41
CA ASN A 128 -7.07 9.37 -1.01
C ASN A 128 -8.48 9.76 -1.47
N GLY A 129 -9.28 10.33 -0.56
CA GLY A 129 -10.68 10.69 -0.77
C GLY A 129 -11.62 9.48 -0.90
N MET A 130 -11.09 8.29 -1.01
CA MET A 130 -11.80 7.02 -1.11
C MET A 130 -10.87 5.90 -0.64
N PHE A 131 -11.41 4.96 0.10
CA PHE A 131 -10.71 3.74 0.51
C PHE A 131 -10.84 2.68 -0.58
N PHE A 132 -9.71 2.12 -1.00
CA PHE A 132 -9.63 1.00 -1.93
C PHE A 132 -8.98 -0.20 -1.26
N MET A 133 -9.34 -1.40 -1.68
CA MET A 133 -8.72 -2.64 -1.24
C MET A 133 -8.81 -3.70 -2.34
N CYS A 134 -7.77 -4.52 -2.48
CA CYS A 134 -7.77 -5.72 -3.30
C CYS A 134 -7.17 -6.90 -2.53
N GLU A 135 -7.41 -8.12 -3.02
CA GLU A 135 -6.63 -9.29 -2.64
C GLU A 135 -5.45 -9.45 -3.59
N LEU A 136 -4.29 -9.82 -3.05
CA LEU A 136 -3.10 -10.14 -3.83
C LEU A 136 -2.99 -11.66 -4.05
N ASN A 137 -2.36 -12.05 -5.15
CA ASN A 137 -1.93 -13.42 -5.34
C ASN A 137 -0.82 -13.81 -4.34
N GLU A 138 -0.47 -15.08 -4.27
CA GLU A 138 0.58 -15.62 -3.39
C GLU A 138 1.96 -15.00 -3.65
N ASP A 139 2.17 -14.45 -4.85
CA ASP A 139 3.41 -13.77 -5.22
C ASP A 139 3.60 -12.39 -4.56
N MET A 140 2.55 -11.81 -3.95
CA MET A 140 2.53 -10.49 -3.33
C MET A 140 2.78 -9.31 -4.30
N ILE A 141 2.88 -9.56 -5.58
CA ILE A 141 3.23 -8.58 -6.62
C ILE A 141 2.20 -8.49 -7.75
N SER A 142 1.06 -9.16 -7.61
CA SER A 142 -0.04 -9.10 -8.57
C SER A 142 -1.39 -9.08 -7.86
N VAL A 143 -2.35 -8.32 -8.40
CA VAL A 143 -3.74 -8.31 -7.93
C VAL A 143 -4.41 -9.61 -8.33
N LYS A 144 -5.17 -10.21 -7.42
CA LYS A 144 -5.93 -11.43 -7.67
C LYS A 144 -7.13 -11.08 -8.56
N ASP A 145 -7.21 -11.77 -9.70
CA ASP A 145 -8.37 -11.75 -10.58
C ASP A 145 -9.46 -12.63 -9.95
N MET A 146 -10.47 -12.01 -9.36
CA MET A 146 -11.50 -12.67 -8.56
C MET A 146 -12.50 -13.47 -9.41
N ASN A 147 -12.72 -13.04 -10.66
CA ASN A 147 -13.67 -13.67 -11.57
C ASN A 147 -13.01 -14.53 -12.67
N GLY A 148 -11.67 -14.44 -12.83
CA GLY A 148 -10.87 -15.23 -13.77
C GLY A 148 -11.03 -14.82 -15.23
N ASP A 149 -11.43 -13.57 -15.52
CA ASP A 149 -11.63 -13.09 -16.87
C ASP A 149 -10.35 -12.47 -17.51
N GLY A 150 -9.31 -12.29 -16.72
CA GLY A 150 -8.02 -11.74 -17.14
C GLY A 150 -7.95 -10.22 -17.14
N GLU A 151 -8.99 -9.53 -16.65
CA GLU A 151 -9.03 -8.07 -16.53
C GLU A 151 -9.18 -7.66 -15.07
N ILE A 152 -8.38 -6.71 -14.59
CA ILE A 152 -8.50 -6.14 -13.24
C ILE A 152 -9.48 -4.98 -13.27
N THR A 153 -10.58 -5.14 -12.55
CA THR A 153 -11.71 -4.20 -12.51
C THR A 153 -11.93 -3.62 -11.13
N SER A 154 -12.68 -2.52 -11.03
CA SER A 154 -13.05 -1.88 -9.75
C SER A 154 -14.55 -1.83 -9.56
N GLY A 155 -15.01 -2.13 -8.34
CA GLY A 155 -16.42 -2.13 -7.97
C GLY A 155 -16.63 -1.86 -6.47
N THR A 156 -17.85 -2.06 -6.00
CA THR A 156 -18.25 -1.77 -4.62
C THR A 156 -18.11 -2.96 -3.68
N SER A 157 -17.81 -4.13 -4.21
CA SER A 157 -17.58 -5.36 -3.45
C SER A 157 -16.64 -6.30 -4.23
N PHE A 158 -16.06 -7.28 -3.54
CA PHE A 158 -15.28 -8.36 -4.17
C PHE A 158 -16.14 -9.37 -4.95
N ASP A 159 -17.46 -9.33 -4.78
CA ASP A 159 -18.38 -10.12 -5.62
C ASP A 159 -18.52 -9.53 -7.04
N ASP A 160 -18.25 -8.23 -7.18
CA ASP A 160 -18.45 -7.48 -8.42
C ASP A 160 -17.14 -7.14 -9.14
N ALA A 161 -16.00 -7.13 -8.43
CA ALA A 161 -14.74 -6.65 -8.98
C ALA A 161 -13.52 -7.08 -8.15
N ASP A 162 -12.33 -6.95 -8.72
CA ASP A 162 -11.04 -7.33 -8.13
C ASP A 162 -10.52 -6.27 -7.15
N ILE A 163 -10.86 -5.00 -7.40
CA ILE A 163 -10.56 -3.86 -6.53
C ILE A 163 -11.87 -3.32 -5.97
N MET A 164 -12.08 -3.53 -4.68
CA MET A 164 -13.22 -2.98 -3.96
C MET A 164 -12.94 -1.53 -3.56
N TYR A 165 -13.93 -0.65 -3.68
CA TYR A 165 -13.86 0.70 -3.12
C TYR A 165 -15.04 1.00 -2.20
N GLN A 166 -14.78 1.80 -1.16
CA GLN A 166 -15.82 2.35 -0.28
C GLN A 166 -15.87 3.86 -0.36
N LYS A 167 -17.06 4.38 -0.67
CA LYS A 167 -17.38 5.79 -0.59
C LYS A 167 -18.46 6.00 0.45
N GLY A 168 -18.11 6.67 1.56
CA GLY A 168 -19.07 7.06 2.61
C GLY A 168 -19.33 6.00 3.68
N GLY A 169 -18.72 4.81 3.61
CA GLY A 169 -18.79 3.80 4.68
C GLY A 169 -17.81 4.09 5.83
N ILE A 170 -16.75 4.84 5.56
CA ILE A 170 -15.75 5.28 6.53
C ILE A 170 -15.93 6.78 6.71
N GLU A 171 -16.28 7.21 7.91
CA GLU A 171 -16.64 8.60 8.19
C GLU A 171 -15.47 9.56 7.93
N ASN A 172 -15.68 10.56 7.05
CA ASN A 172 -14.70 11.58 6.69
C ASN A 172 -13.29 11.05 6.37
N TYR A 173 -13.22 9.89 5.73
CA TYR A 173 -11.96 9.30 5.28
C TYR A 173 -11.23 10.27 4.33
N THR A 174 -9.97 10.56 4.63
CA THR A 174 -9.09 11.37 3.78
C THR A 174 -8.06 10.47 3.09
N GLU A 175 -7.15 9.83 3.84
CA GLU A 175 -6.06 9.03 3.29
C GLU A 175 -5.37 8.16 4.37
N ALA A 176 -4.22 7.60 4.04
CA ALA A 176 -3.33 6.87 4.93
C ALA A 176 -4.00 5.70 5.66
N PRO A 177 -4.64 4.75 4.96
CA PRO A 177 -5.24 3.59 5.60
C PRO A 177 -4.16 2.72 6.23
N TRP A 178 -4.42 2.21 7.44
CA TRP A 178 -3.56 1.26 8.11
C TRP A 178 -4.42 0.17 8.75
N LEU A 179 -4.31 -1.05 8.22
CA LEU A 179 -5.03 -2.21 8.73
C LEU A 179 -4.34 -2.78 9.96
N TYR A 180 -5.12 -3.17 10.95
CA TYR A 180 -4.65 -3.81 12.16
C TYR A 180 -5.70 -4.76 12.73
N ARG A 181 -5.25 -5.88 13.28
CA ARG A 181 -6.05 -6.79 14.10
C ARG A 181 -5.19 -7.26 15.28
N ARG A 182 -5.79 -7.50 16.43
CA ARG A 182 -5.06 -8.02 17.59
C ARG A 182 -4.60 -9.44 17.32
N SER A 183 -3.42 -9.77 17.83
CA SER A 183 -2.92 -11.14 17.84
C SER A 183 -2.54 -11.58 19.26
N ASP A 184 -2.62 -12.87 19.52
CA ASP A 184 -2.09 -13.49 20.74
C ASP A 184 -0.56 -13.67 20.66
N GLU A 185 0.04 -14.22 21.73
CA GLU A 185 1.48 -14.49 21.78
C GLU A 185 1.95 -15.54 20.77
N GLN A 186 1.04 -16.32 20.23
CA GLN A 186 1.28 -17.32 19.19
C GLN A 186 1.11 -16.75 17.77
N GLY A 187 0.64 -15.49 17.65
CA GLY A 187 0.40 -14.81 16.40
C GLY A 187 -1.00 -15.05 15.78
N ASN A 188 -1.91 -15.72 16.51
CA ASN A 188 -3.28 -15.89 16.02
C ASN A 188 -4.08 -14.60 16.18
N TYR A 189 -4.71 -14.15 15.12
CA TYR A 189 -5.55 -12.96 15.14
C TYR A 189 -6.88 -13.22 15.83
N TYR A 190 -7.39 -12.22 16.55
CA TYR A 190 -8.68 -12.28 17.24
C TYR A 190 -9.36 -10.91 17.35
N GLY A 191 -10.69 -10.92 17.53
CA GLY A 191 -11.52 -9.71 17.67
C GLY A 191 -11.70 -8.98 16.35
N ASP A 192 -12.13 -7.72 16.44
CA ASP A 192 -12.45 -6.88 15.30
C ASP A 192 -11.20 -6.44 14.53
N TYR A 193 -11.39 -6.14 13.26
CA TYR A 193 -10.45 -5.36 12.46
C TYR A 193 -10.50 -3.89 12.83
N TYR A 194 -9.37 -3.23 12.73
CA TYR A 194 -9.23 -1.79 12.92
C TYR A 194 -8.62 -1.21 11.64
N LEU A 195 -9.27 -0.19 11.11
CA LEU A 195 -8.73 0.65 10.06
C LEU A 195 -8.38 2.00 10.68
N PHE A 196 -7.11 2.30 10.85
CA PHE A 196 -6.64 3.65 11.20
C PHE A 196 -6.51 4.46 9.92
N TYR A 197 -6.83 5.76 9.96
CA TYR A 197 -6.79 6.63 8.79
C TYR A 197 -6.72 8.11 9.16
N ALA A 198 -6.35 8.94 8.19
CA ALA A 198 -6.45 10.39 8.30
C ALA A 198 -7.92 10.82 8.10
N TYR A 199 -8.46 11.55 9.09
CA TYR A 199 -9.86 11.97 9.17
C TYR A 199 -10.00 13.46 8.87
N GLY A 200 -10.78 13.80 7.86
CA GLY A 200 -11.20 15.15 7.54
C GLY A 200 -10.09 16.09 7.08
N TRP A 201 -10.48 17.31 6.73
CA TRP A 201 -9.53 18.35 6.37
C TRP A 201 -8.74 18.83 7.59
N ARG A 202 -7.42 18.95 7.47
CA ARG A 202 -6.39 19.16 8.50
C ARG A 202 -6.04 17.91 9.33
N GLU A 203 -6.55 16.79 8.93
CA GLU A 203 -6.17 15.43 9.29
C GLU A 203 -5.96 15.20 10.78
N CYS A 204 -7.01 14.68 11.40
CA CYS A 204 -6.90 14.00 12.70
C CYS A 204 -6.72 12.51 12.45
N MET A 205 -6.08 11.81 13.37
CA MET A 205 -6.09 10.36 13.34
C MET A 205 -7.44 9.84 13.84
N ALA A 206 -8.06 8.96 13.09
CA ALA A 206 -9.28 8.26 13.47
C ALA A 206 -9.12 6.74 13.23
N TYR A 207 -10.10 5.97 13.68
CA TYR A 207 -10.20 4.57 13.34
C TYR A 207 -11.66 4.14 13.14
N ALA A 208 -11.86 3.16 12.28
CA ALA A 208 -13.11 2.42 12.13
C ALA A 208 -12.88 0.95 12.53
N THR A 209 -13.96 0.23 12.86
CA THR A 209 -13.91 -1.20 13.19
C THR A 209 -14.88 -1.98 12.34
N ALA A 210 -14.51 -3.23 12.04
CA ALA A 210 -15.35 -4.24 11.43
C ALA A 210 -15.19 -5.57 12.18
N PRO A 211 -16.28 -6.37 12.34
CA PRO A 211 -16.21 -7.69 12.97
C PRO A 211 -15.47 -8.70 12.12
#